data_6935d35b526ecf4a76eaddf66d7ca713
#
_entry.id   6935d35b526ecf4a76eaddf66d7ca713
#
_cell.length_a   1.000
_cell.length_b   1.000
_cell.length_c   1.000
_cell.angle_alpha   90.00
_cell.angle_beta   90.00
_cell.angle_gamma   90.00
#
_symmetry.space_group_name_H-M   'P 1'
#
loop_
_entity.id
_entity.type
_entity.pdbx_description
1 polymer ?
#
loop_
_entity_poly.entity_id
_entity_poly.type
_entity_poly.pdbx_seq_one_letter_code
_entity_poly.pdbx_strand_id
1 'polypeptide(L)'
;MSITVREYGENDINGMISVWNEVVRDGVAFPQTEELDFESGKKFFAEQTCCTVATDENGEILGMYILHPNNVGRCGHICNASYAVSSSSRGKGVGRMLVSDCLERAKKYGFKILQFNAVVKTNTSARNLYESLGFVKLGVIPKGFLMKDGHYEDICPYYKEL
;
A
#
# COMPACT_ATOMS: atom_id res chain seq x y z
N MET A 1 19.32 -11.54 -6.22
CA MET A 1 17.87 -11.84 -6.25
C MET A 1 17.21 -10.91 -7.26
N SER A 2 16.55 -11.48 -8.25
CA SER A 2 15.81 -10.74 -9.28
C SER A 2 14.36 -10.57 -8.81
N ILE A 3 13.87 -9.33 -8.84
CA ILE A 3 12.50 -9.00 -8.42
C ILE A 3 11.75 -8.46 -9.64
N THR A 4 10.58 -9.04 -9.92
CA THR A 4 9.68 -8.60 -10.98
C THR A 4 8.45 -7.95 -10.36
N VAL A 5 8.05 -6.79 -10.90
CA VAL A 5 6.81 -6.10 -10.48
C VAL A 5 5.83 -6.15 -11.66
N ARG A 6 4.64 -6.68 -11.41
CA ARG A 6 3.59 -6.86 -12.44
C ARG A 6 2.20 -6.85 -11.83
N GLU A 7 1.19 -6.65 -12.67
CA GLU A 7 -0.20 -6.82 -12.22
C GLU A 7 -0.45 -8.28 -11.82
N TYR A 8 -1.34 -8.48 -10.85
CA TYR A 8 -1.62 -9.81 -10.30
C TYR A 8 -2.46 -10.66 -11.26
N GLY A 9 -2.34 -11.99 -11.11
CA GLY A 9 -3.23 -12.97 -11.71
C GLY A 9 -3.89 -13.83 -10.64
N GLU A 10 -4.81 -14.71 -11.03
CA GLU A 10 -5.55 -15.55 -10.07
C GLU A 10 -4.63 -16.41 -9.20
N ASN A 11 -3.51 -16.87 -9.73
CA ASN A 11 -2.56 -17.70 -8.98
C ASN A 11 -1.82 -16.93 -7.88
N ASP A 12 -1.91 -15.61 -7.87
CA ASP A 12 -1.23 -14.77 -6.89
C ASP A 12 -2.07 -14.52 -5.63
N ILE A 13 -3.39 -14.76 -5.69
CA ILE A 13 -4.34 -14.34 -4.65
C ILE A 13 -3.96 -14.87 -3.27
N ASN A 14 -3.62 -16.15 -3.15
CA ASN A 14 -3.23 -16.72 -1.86
C ASN A 14 -1.98 -16.06 -1.27
N GLY A 15 -0.96 -15.82 -2.09
CA GLY A 15 0.25 -15.13 -1.66
C GLY A 15 -0.01 -13.67 -1.28
N MET A 16 -0.86 -12.99 -2.03
CA MET A 16 -1.28 -11.61 -1.74
C MET A 16 -2.00 -11.52 -0.39
N ILE A 17 -2.94 -12.44 -0.15
CA ILE A 17 -3.68 -12.51 1.13
C ILE A 17 -2.71 -12.73 2.29
N SER A 18 -1.75 -13.63 2.13
CA SER A 18 -0.76 -13.93 3.16
C SER A 18 0.04 -12.67 3.54
N VAL A 19 0.53 -11.93 2.57
CA VAL A 19 1.31 -10.70 2.79
C VAL A 19 0.44 -9.58 3.35
N TRP A 20 -0.77 -9.41 2.82
CA TRP A 20 -1.73 -8.41 3.29
C TRP A 20 -2.09 -8.63 4.77
N ASN A 21 -2.45 -9.87 5.11
CA ASN A 21 -2.88 -10.23 6.46
C ASN A 21 -1.75 -10.09 7.48
N GLU A 22 -0.52 -10.31 7.08
CA GLU A 22 0.64 -10.08 7.95
C GLU A 22 0.69 -8.64 8.43
N VAL A 23 0.46 -7.67 7.52
CA VAL A 23 0.43 -6.25 7.86
C VAL A 23 -0.79 -5.90 8.73
N VAL A 24 -1.95 -6.51 8.43
CA VAL A 24 -3.16 -6.33 9.26
C VAL A 24 -2.91 -6.83 10.70
N ARG A 25 -2.33 -8.02 10.86
CA ARG A 25 -2.01 -8.58 12.18
C ARG A 25 -1.02 -7.74 12.96
N ASP A 26 -0.04 -7.14 12.29
CA ASP A 26 0.94 -6.25 12.93
C ASP A 26 0.27 -5.04 13.58
N GLY A 27 -0.83 -4.54 12.98
CA GLY A 27 -1.66 -3.49 13.59
C GLY A 27 -0.97 -2.15 13.80
N VAL A 28 -0.01 -1.80 12.94
CA VAL A 28 0.81 -0.57 13.08
C VAL A 28 0.85 0.28 11.81
N ALA A 29 0.21 -0.18 10.72
CA ALA A 29 0.28 0.52 9.43
C ALA A 29 -1.06 0.58 8.69
N PHE A 30 -1.82 -0.51 8.61
CA PHE A 30 -3.11 -0.54 7.92
C PHE A 30 -4.27 -0.25 8.86
N PRO A 31 -5.28 0.50 8.38
CA PRO A 31 -6.48 0.78 9.18
C PRO A 31 -7.38 -0.44 9.35
N GLN A 32 -7.28 -1.46 8.50
CA GLN A 32 -8.09 -2.67 8.58
C GLN A 32 -7.75 -3.47 9.84
N THR A 33 -8.77 -4.01 10.48
CA THR A 33 -8.62 -4.84 11.68
C THR A 33 -8.90 -6.31 11.43
N GLU A 34 -9.56 -6.64 10.32
CA GLU A 34 -9.95 -8.00 9.95
C GLU A 34 -9.10 -8.53 8.81
N GLU A 35 -8.67 -9.78 8.93
CA GLU A 35 -7.92 -10.47 7.90
C GLU A 35 -8.86 -10.90 6.76
N LEU A 36 -8.28 -11.04 5.57
CA LEU A 36 -8.98 -11.55 4.39
C LEU A 36 -8.91 -13.07 4.37
N ASP A 37 -10.03 -13.73 4.00
CA ASP A 37 -10.00 -15.12 3.54
C ASP A 37 -9.93 -15.15 2.02
N PHE A 38 -9.95 -16.34 1.41
CA PHE A 38 -9.84 -16.45 -0.05
C PHE A 38 -10.97 -15.73 -0.78
N GLU A 39 -12.21 -15.92 -0.34
CA GLU A 39 -13.38 -15.33 -1.01
C GLU A 39 -13.41 -13.80 -0.86
N SER A 40 -13.20 -13.31 0.36
CA SER A 40 -13.18 -11.87 0.61
C SER A 40 -11.96 -11.21 -0.03
N GLY A 41 -10.81 -11.88 -0.04
CA GLY A 41 -9.61 -11.37 -0.69
C GLY A 41 -9.75 -11.29 -2.21
N LYS A 42 -10.27 -12.35 -2.83
CA LYS A 42 -10.53 -12.37 -4.27
C LYS A 42 -11.42 -11.20 -4.69
N LYS A 43 -12.51 -10.99 -3.95
CA LYS A 43 -13.45 -9.88 -4.19
C LYS A 43 -12.78 -8.53 -3.96
N PHE A 44 -12.08 -8.37 -2.85
CA PHE A 44 -11.42 -7.11 -2.49
C PHE A 44 -10.42 -6.66 -3.55
N PHE A 45 -9.58 -7.58 -4.04
CA PHE A 45 -8.60 -7.26 -5.07
C PHE A 45 -9.26 -6.97 -6.42
N ALA A 46 -10.32 -7.68 -6.76
CA ALA A 46 -11.05 -7.47 -8.02
C ALA A 46 -11.74 -6.10 -8.09
N GLU A 47 -12.13 -5.54 -6.95
CA GLU A 47 -12.78 -4.23 -6.86
C GLU A 47 -11.82 -3.05 -6.99
N GLN A 48 -10.52 -3.29 -6.92
CA GLN A 48 -9.51 -2.23 -7.05
C GLN A 48 -9.35 -1.79 -8.50
N THR A 49 -8.85 -0.57 -8.72
CA THR A 49 -8.46 -0.12 -10.07
C THR A 49 -7.37 -1.04 -10.61
N CYS A 50 -6.37 -1.33 -9.81
CA CYS A 50 -5.40 -2.39 -10.07
C CYS A 50 -4.76 -2.88 -8.78
N CYS A 51 -4.24 -4.11 -8.82
CA CYS A 51 -3.36 -4.65 -7.81
C CYS A 51 -2.10 -5.15 -8.49
N THR A 52 -0.96 -4.92 -7.86
CA THR A 52 0.35 -5.27 -8.38
C THR A 52 1.12 -6.07 -7.35
N VAL A 53 1.88 -7.05 -7.83
CA VAL A 53 2.72 -7.91 -6.98
C VAL A 53 4.18 -7.74 -7.35
N ALA A 54 5.04 -7.87 -6.35
CA ALA A 54 6.48 -8.03 -6.51
C ALA A 54 6.83 -9.48 -6.21
N THR A 55 7.46 -10.16 -7.17
CA THR A 55 7.82 -11.58 -7.05
C THR A 55 9.30 -11.79 -7.23
N ASP A 56 9.83 -12.83 -6.60
CA ASP A 56 11.19 -13.30 -6.87
C ASP A 56 11.24 -14.21 -8.10
N GLU A 57 12.42 -14.76 -8.38
CA GLU A 57 12.63 -15.67 -9.50
C GLU A 57 11.86 -17.00 -9.40
N ASN A 58 11.40 -17.37 -8.22
CA ASN A 58 10.60 -18.57 -7.97
C ASN A 58 9.09 -18.30 -8.01
N GLY A 59 8.69 -17.04 -8.20
CA GLY A 59 7.29 -16.62 -8.21
C GLY A 59 6.70 -16.39 -6.83
N GLU A 60 7.51 -16.37 -5.77
CA GLU A 60 7.05 -16.05 -4.42
C GLU A 60 6.67 -14.58 -4.32
N ILE A 61 5.52 -14.29 -3.69
CA ILE A 61 5.07 -12.91 -3.48
C ILE A 61 5.86 -12.29 -2.34
N LEU A 62 6.67 -11.28 -2.65
CA LEU A 62 7.47 -10.54 -1.69
C LEU A 62 6.75 -9.31 -1.15
N GLY A 63 5.81 -8.80 -1.93
CA GLY A 63 5.00 -7.64 -1.58
C GLY A 63 3.94 -7.39 -2.61
N MET A 64 3.05 -6.46 -2.31
CA MET A 64 1.96 -6.09 -3.20
C MET A 64 1.43 -4.69 -2.88
N TYR A 65 0.64 -4.12 -3.78
CA TYR A 65 -0.15 -2.94 -3.47
C TYR A 65 -1.52 -3.01 -4.14
N ILE A 66 -2.45 -2.24 -3.58
CA ILE A 66 -3.74 -1.94 -4.19
C ILE A 66 -3.75 -0.46 -4.58
N LEU A 67 -4.44 -0.14 -5.68
CA LEU A 67 -4.63 1.23 -6.18
C LEU A 67 -6.11 1.44 -6.46
N HIS A 68 -6.67 2.52 -5.93
CA HIS A 68 -8.09 2.85 -6.09
C HIS A 68 -8.31 4.36 -5.97
N PRO A 69 -9.46 4.90 -6.46
CA PRO A 69 -9.80 6.30 -6.22
C PRO A 69 -9.89 6.59 -4.73
N ASN A 70 -9.38 7.75 -4.32
CA ASN A 70 -9.48 8.20 -2.93
C ASN A 70 -10.79 8.95 -2.66
N ASN A 71 -11.45 9.41 -3.71
CA ASN A 71 -12.66 10.21 -3.62
C ASN A 71 -13.50 10.03 -4.89
N VAL A 72 -14.57 10.77 -5.01
CA VAL A 72 -15.56 10.61 -6.09
C VAL A 72 -15.74 11.92 -6.87
N GLY A 73 -16.37 11.80 -8.05
CA GLY A 73 -16.79 12.95 -8.85
C GLY A 73 -15.66 13.90 -9.19
N ARG A 74 -15.79 15.15 -8.79
CA ARG A 74 -14.80 16.21 -9.07
C ARG A 74 -13.44 15.98 -8.38
N CYS A 75 -13.36 15.07 -7.41
CA CYS A 75 -12.13 14.65 -6.75
C CYS A 75 -11.71 13.23 -7.13
N GLY A 76 -12.35 12.62 -8.13
CA GLY A 76 -12.09 11.25 -8.56
C GLY A 76 -10.74 11.05 -9.25
N HIS A 77 -10.04 12.13 -9.59
CA HIS A 77 -8.67 12.08 -10.12
C HIS A 77 -7.59 11.90 -9.04
N ILE A 78 -8.00 11.91 -7.78
CA ILE A 78 -7.11 11.61 -6.65
C ILE A 78 -7.23 10.13 -6.32
N CYS A 79 -6.11 9.42 -6.35
CA CYS A 79 -6.07 8.00 -5.98
C CYS A 79 -5.39 7.79 -4.64
N ASN A 80 -5.58 6.60 -4.11
CA ASN A 80 -4.95 6.11 -2.89
C ASN A 80 -4.37 4.73 -3.16
N ALA A 81 -3.34 4.36 -2.42
CA ALA A 81 -2.72 3.04 -2.50
C ALA A 81 -2.32 2.56 -1.12
N SER A 82 -2.27 1.24 -0.95
CA SER A 82 -1.75 0.60 0.26
C SER A 82 -0.74 -0.46 -0.16
N TYR A 83 0.43 -0.41 0.46
CA TYR A 83 1.55 -1.30 0.14
C TYR A 83 1.78 -2.28 1.30
N ALA A 84 1.93 -3.55 0.98
CA ALA A 84 2.30 -4.57 1.95
C ALA A 84 3.58 -5.26 1.49
N VAL A 85 4.55 -5.36 2.36
CA VAL A 85 5.81 -6.08 2.11
C VAL A 85 5.94 -7.19 3.12
N SER A 86 6.23 -8.40 2.65
CA SER A 86 6.47 -9.55 3.51
C SER A 86 7.58 -9.24 4.52
N SER A 87 7.42 -9.67 5.77
CA SER A 87 8.40 -9.43 6.83
C SER A 87 9.78 -9.99 6.46
N SER A 88 9.82 -11.12 5.75
CA SER A 88 11.07 -11.73 5.28
C SER A 88 11.74 -10.96 4.14
N SER A 89 11.04 -10.02 3.52
CA SER A 89 11.54 -9.25 2.37
C SER A 89 11.81 -7.78 2.70
N ARG A 90 11.64 -7.36 3.94
CA ARG A 90 11.94 -5.99 4.38
C ARG A 90 13.42 -5.69 4.27
N GLY A 91 13.76 -4.44 3.94
CA GLY A 91 15.15 -4.02 3.76
C GLY A 91 15.79 -4.41 2.43
N LYS A 92 15.02 -5.01 1.51
CA LYS A 92 15.51 -5.45 0.19
C LYS A 92 15.07 -4.52 -0.95
N GLY A 93 14.48 -3.37 -0.64
CA GLY A 93 14.04 -2.40 -1.64
C GLY A 93 12.69 -2.71 -2.29
N VAL A 94 11.96 -3.71 -1.83
CA VAL A 94 10.66 -4.10 -2.39
C VAL A 94 9.64 -2.96 -2.27
N GLY A 95 9.58 -2.29 -1.12
CA GLY A 95 8.66 -1.16 -0.93
C GLY A 95 8.91 -0.03 -1.91
N ARG A 96 10.16 0.34 -2.13
CA ARG A 96 10.52 1.37 -3.12
C ARG A 96 10.13 0.97 -4.54
N MET A 97 10.33 -0.28 -4.91
CA MET A 97 9.93 -0.79 -6.24
C MET A 97 8.42 -0.72 -6.43
N LEU A 98 7.65 -1.10 -5.41
CA LEU A 98 6.19 -1.05 -5.45
C LEU A 98 5.67 0.39 -5.55
N VAL A 99 6.18 1.30 -4.76
CA VAL A 99 5.74 2.72 -4.80
C VAL A 99 6.11 3.34 -6.14
N SER A 100 7.32 3.09 -6.65
CA SER A 100 7.77 3.61 -7.94
C SER A 100 6.90 3.08 -9.09
N ASP A 101 6.57 1.79 -9.10
CA ASP A 101 5.65 1.19 -10.07
C ASP A 101 4.26 1.81 -9.95
N CYS A 102 3.77 2.01 -8.73
CA CYS A 102 2.46 2.61 -8.48
C CYS A 102 2.35 4.02 -9.07
N LEU A 103 3.38 4.84 -8.92
CA LEU A 103 3.41 6.19 -9.49
C LEU A 103 3.22 6.15 -11.02
N GLU A 104 3.89 5.24 -11.70
CA GLU A 104 3.77 5.10 -13.15
C GLU A 104 2.41 4.53 -13.57
N ARG A 105 1.92 3.50 -12.88
CA ARG A 105 0.61 2.91 -13.19
C ARG A 105 -0.53 3.88 -12.90
N ALA A 106 -0.48 4.63 -11.82
CA ALA A 106 -1.50 5.62 -11.49
C ALA A 106 -1.63 6.67 -12.61
N LYS A 107 -0.52 7.13 -13.18
CA LYS A 107 -0.53 8.00 -14.37
C LYS A 107 -1.23 7.34 -15.55
N LYS A 108 -0.91 6.08 -15.83
CA LYS A 108 -1.50 5.32 -16.95
C LYS A 108 -3.01 5.14 -16.79
N TYR A 109 -3.49 4.99 -15.54
CA TYR A 109 -4.92 4.91 -15.25
C TYR A 109 -5.62 6.27 -15.24
N GLY A 110 -4.88 7.36 -15.51
CA GLY A 110 -5.44 8.71 -15.65
C GLY A 110 -5.55 9.51 -14.36
N PHE A 111 -5.04 9.01 -13.26
CA PHE A 111 -5.00 9.77 -12.00
C PHE A 111 -4.00 10.92 -12.09
N LYS A 112 -4.27 12.00 -11.37
CA LYS A 112 -3.45 13.22 -11.34
C LYS A 112 -2.72 13.42 -10.03
N ILE A 113 -3.19 12.79 -8.96
CA ILE A 113 -2.65 12.91 -7.59
C ILE A 113 -2.73 11.55 -6.94
N LEU A 114 -1.66 11.16 -6.25
CA LEU A 114 -1.65 10.03 -5.32
C LEU A 114 -1.57 10.57 -3.90
N GLN A 115 -2.55 10.20 -3.07
CA GLN A 115 -2.65 10.68 -1.69
C GLN A 115 -2.69 9.49 -0.71
N PHE A 116 -1.94 9.61 0.37
CA PHE A 116 -2.02 8.69 1.51
C PHE A 116 -2.73 9.40 2.65
N ASN A 117 -3.72 8.74 3.25
CA ASN A 117 -4.60 9.36 4.24
C ASN A 117 -4.11 9.20 5.68
N ALA A 118 -3.43 8.10 5.99
CA ALA A 118 -3.18 7.71 7.37
C ALA A 118 -1.80 7.04 7.55
N VAL A 119 -0.75 7.73 7.14
CA VAL A 119 0.62 7.25 7.41
C VAL A 119 0.93 7.48 8.88
N VAL A 120 1.14 6.41 9.62
CA VAL A 120 1.41 6.51 11.07
C VAL A 120 2.73 7.25 11.29
N LYS A 121 2.70 8.26 12.14
CA LYS A 121 3.85 9.16 12.35
C LYS A 121 5.12 8.42 12.78
N THR A 122 4.96 7.37 13.58
CA THR A 122 6.08 6.53 14.04
C THR A 122 6.61 5.55 13.00
N ASN A 123 5.91 5.38 11.88
CA ASN A 123 6.37 4.57 10.76
C ASN A 123 7.42 5.36 9.94
N THR A 124 8.59 5.54 10.51
CA THR A 124 9.67 6.35 9.93
C THR A 124 10.19 5.76 8.62
N SER A 125 10.21 4.43 8.51
CA SER A 125 10.62 3.74 7.29
C SER A 125 9.75 4.13 6.09
N ALA A 126 8.42 4.07 6.24
CA ALA A 126 7.48 4.47 5.19
C ALA A 126 7.58 5.96 4.88
N ARG A 127 7.64 6.80 5.92
CA ARG A 127 7.75 8.25 5.75
C ARG A 127 9.01 8.66 5.01
N ASN A 128 10.16 8.08 5.38
CA ASN A 128 11.42 8.35 4.70
C ASN A 128 11.37 7.93 3.23
N LEU A 129 10.75 6.79 2.94
CA LEU A 129 10.57 6.32 1.57
C LEU A 129 9.73 7.31 0.76
N TYR A 130 8.56 7.71 1.27
CA TYR A 130 7.65 8.62 0.56
C TYR A 130 8.31 9.97 0.33
N GLU A 131 8.94 10.55 1.35
CA GLU A 131 9.63 11.84 1.24
C GLU A 131 10.78 11.76 0.23
N SER A 132 11.53 10.65 0.20
CA SER A 132 12.60 10.44 -0.79
C SER A 132 12.10 10.34 -2.22
N LEU A 133 10.84 9.95 -2.42
CA LEU A 133 10.20 9.86 -3.74
C LEU A 133 9.41 11.11 -4.10
N GLY A 134 9.51 12.17 -3.30
CA GLY A 134 8.92 13.47 -3.59
C GLY A 134 7.50 13.68 -3.07
N PHE A 135 6.99 12.79 -2.21
CA PHE A 135 5.71 13.04 -1.53
C PHE A 135 5.87 14.17 -0.52
N VAL A 136 4.83 14.97 -0.40
CA VAL A 136 4.78 16.13 0.49
C VAL A 136 3.84 15.82 1.66
N LYS A 137 4.34 16.01 2.88
CA LYS A 137 3.52 15.88 4.10
C LYS A 137 2.57 17.08 4.20
N LEU A 138 1.26 16.79 4.30
CA LEU A 138 0.22 17.84 4.38
C LEU A 138 -0.03 18.34 5.80
N GLY A 139 0.31 17.57 6.80
CA GLY A 139 0.08 17.93 8.18
C GLY A 139 0.12 16.72 9.11
N VAL A 140 -0.43 16.90 10.29
CA VAL A 140 -0.53 15.86 11.32
C VAL A 140 -1.95 15.86 11.87
N ILE A 141 -2.57 14.69 11.95
CA ILE A 141 -3.83 14.49 12.68
C ILE A 141 -3.47 13.79 13.98
N PRO A 142 -3.56 14.48 15.12
CA PRO A 142 -3.23 13.87 16.41
C PRO A 142 -4.16 12.69 16.72
N LYS A 143 -3.58 11.61 17.24
CA LYS A 143 -4.32 10.41 17.67
C LYS A 143 -5.21 9.79 16.58
N GLY A 144 -4.78 9.88 15.34
CA GLY A 144 -5.56 9.42 14.19
C GLY A 144 -5.56 7.92 13.96
N PHE A 145 -4.70 7.16 14.64
CA PHE A 145 -4.56 5.71 14.43
C PHE A 145 -4.55 4.97 15.77
N LEU A 146 -5.47 4.01 15.89
CA LEU A 146 -5.50 3.11 17.05
C LEU A 146 -4.50 1.97 16.80
N MET A 147 -3.40 1.96 17.55
CA MET A 147 -2.38 0.93 17.45
C MET A 147 -2.88 -0.39 18.05
N LYS A 148 -2.26 -1.49 17.65
CA LYS A 148 -2.63 -2.83 18.11
C LYS A 148 -2.66 -2.97 19.64
N ASP A 149 -1.76 -2.30 20.34
CA ASP A 149 -1.67 -2.35 21.80
C ASP A 149 -2.70 -1.47 22.53
N GLY A 150 -3.54 -0.75 21.78
CA GLY A 150 -4.62 0.08 22.33
C GLY A 150 -4.28 1.55 22.51
N HIS A 151 -3.02 1.98 22.30
CA HIS A 151 -2.71 3.40 22.33
C HIS A 151 -2.94 4.06 20.98
N TYR A 152 -3.10 5.38 20.96
CA TYR A 152 -3.30 6.16 19.73
C TYR A 152 -2.02 6.85 19.31
N GLU A 153 -1.74 6.81 17.99
CA GLU A 153 -0.63 7.52 17.38
C GLU A 153 -1.13 8.57 16.39
N ASP A 154 -0.31 9.58 16.15
CA ASP A 154 -0.59 10.59 15.14
C ASP A 154 -0.46 10.00 13.74
N ILE A 155 -1.22 10.54 12.78
CA ILE A 155 -1.09 10.19 11.37
C ILE A 155 -0.71 11.42 10.56
N CYS A 156 0.01 11.18 9.45
CA CYS A 156 0.48 12.21 8.55
C CYS A 156 -0.08 11.94 7.15
N PRO A 157 -1.02 12.74 6.65
CA PRO A 157 -1.41 12.67 5.24
C PRO A 157 -0.26 13.16 4.35
N TYR A 158 -0.08 12.46 3.23
CA TYR A 158 0.91 12.78 2.20
C TYR A 158 0.24 12.86 0.83
N TYR A 159 0.81 13.63 -0.09
CA TYR A 159 0.36 13.61 -1.48
C TYR A 159 1.54 13.81 -2.43
N LYS A 160 1.32 13.42 -3.70
CA LYS A 160 2.25 13.69 -4.79
C LYS A 160 1.45 13.91 -6.07
N GLU A 161 1.79 14.98 -6.80
CA GLU A 161 1.28 15.17 -8.15
C GLU A 161 1.94 14.16 -9.10
N LEU A 162 1.14 13.62 -10.01
CA LEU A 162 1.59 12.62 -10.97
C LEU A 162 1.90 13.22 -12.34
#